data_b825f874b2899153714880b8fa1edc80
#
_entry.id   b825f874b2899153714880b8fa1edc80
#
_cell.length_a   1.000
_cell.length_b   1.000
_cell.length_c   1.000
_cell.angle_alpha   90.00
_cell.angle_beta   90.00
_cell.angle_gamma   90.00
#
_symmetry.space_group_name_H-M   'P 1'
#
loop_
_entity.id
_entity.type
_entity.pdbx_description
1 polymer ?
#
loop_
_entity_poly.entity_id
_entity_poly.type
_entity_poly.pdbx_seq_one_letter_code
_entity_poly.pdbx_strand_id
1 'polypeptide(L)'
;MLSQEWNRGKFFVSWLLPGDVIFLIQGFQSQNSSCLHENDFDLGNLVSKNCGQRFSKQEGSGMRIVQYVLDEISLIRERDPAINSPAEVFLYPCFWAVLWYRLAHRLYLKKRYFAARMISQCTARRTGIEIHPGAKIGKGFFIDHGHGVVIGETAEIGDNVTLYQGVTLGGTGKEHGKRHPTIGNNVMISAGAKVLGSITIGDNCKIGAGSVVLKPVPPNSTVVGVPGRVVKRDNVRLPQTDLDQVHMPDPVLADIEQLKKQYAKLYQMVEKSQMKTKRRKEKTWKSTIH
;
A
#
# COMPACT_ATOMS: atom_id res chain seq x y z
N MET A 1 2.38 20.35 -29.78
CA MET A 1 1.47 21.24 -30.52
C MET A 1 0.05 20.80 -30.23
N LEU A 2 -0.70 21.64 -29.52
CA LEU A 2 -2.12 21.47 -29.22
C LEU A 2 -2.92 22.10 -30.36
N SER A 3 -3.70 21.35 -31.10
CA SER A 3 -4.74 21.87 -31.98
C SER A 3 -6.09 21.62 -31.31
N GLN A 4 -6.77 22.68 -30.92
CA GLN A 4 -8.17 22.65 -30.51
C GLN A 4 -9.04 22.86 -31.75
N GLU A 5 -9.81 21.85 -32.12
CA GLU A 5 -10.95 22.02 -33.01
C GLU A 5 -12.25 21.88 -32.21
N TRP A 6 -13.01 22.96 -32.17
CA TRP A 6 -14.36 23.04 -31.61
C TRP A 6 -15.38 22.66 -32.70
N ASN A 7 -16.08 21.56 -32.56
CA ASN A 7 -17.28 21.34 -33.34
C ASN A 7 -18.35 20.63 -32.51
N ARG A 8 -19.39 21.39 -32.23
CA ARG A 8 -20.72 21.01 -31.68
C ARG A 8 -20.80 19.72 -30.88
N GLY A 9 -20.62 19.81 -29.56
CA GLY A 9 -21.14 18.82 -28.61
C GLY A 9 -20.33 17.51 -28.47
N LYS A 10 -19.09 17.45 -28.96
CA LYS A 10 -18.20 16.30 -28.76
C LYS A 10 -16.88 16.77 -28.19
N PHE A 11 -16.56 16.35 -26.97
CA PHE A 11 -15.22 16.54 -26.41
C PHE A 11 -14.31 15.43 -26.94
N PHE A 12 -13.31 15.80 -27.74
CA PHE A 12 -12.21 14.93 -28.11
C PHE A 12 -10.99 15.35 -27.29
N VAL A 13 -10.52 14.49 -26.40
CA VAL A 13 -9.20 14.64 -25.80
C VAL A 13 -8.29 13.63 -26.49
N SER A 14 -7.49 14.08 -27.46
CA SER A 14 -6.45 13.26 -28.07
C SER A 14 -5.13 13.53 -27.36
N TRP A 15 -4.60 12.54 -26.69
CA TRP A 15 -3.23 12.54 -26.20
C TRP A 15 -2.37 11.78 -27.21
N LEU A 16 -1.52 12.50 -27.93
CA LEU A 16 -0.44 11.91 -28.70
C LEU A 16 0.68 11.52 -27.74
N LEU A 17 0.81 10.24 -27.46
CA LEU A 17 2.00 9.64 -26.84
C LEU A 17 2.90 9.09 -27.97
N PRO A 18 4.21 9.14 -27.82
CA PRO A 18 5.13 8.50 -28.77
C PRO A 18 4.93 6.99 -28.68
N GLY A 19 4.34 6.39 -29.73
CA GLY A 19 4.05 4.96 -29.84
C GLY A 19 2.55 4.64 -29.84
N ASP A 20 1.90 4.95 -30.92
CA ASP A 20 0.58 4.59 -31.44
C ASP A 20 -0.29 3.60 -30.67
N VAL A 21 -1.22 4.12 -29.86
CA VAL A 21 -2.55 3.52 -29.66
C VAL A 21 -3.57 4.64 -29.48
N ILE A 22 -4.47 4.81 -30.45
CA ILE A 22 -5.59 5.75 -30.39
C ILE A 22 -6.75 5.08 -29.65
N PHE A 23 -7.19 5.64 -28.53
CA PHE A 23 -8.45 5.24 -27.89
C PHE A 23 -9.52 6.29 -28.17
N LEU A 24 -10.58 5.86 -28.85
CA LEU A 24 -11.83 6.62 -29.05
C LEU A 24 -12.77 6.32 -27.87
N ILE A 25 -13.05 7.32 -27.05
CA ILE A 25 -14.16 7.29 -26.09
C ILE A 25 -15.36 7.98 -26.76
N GLN A 26 -16.34 7.20 -27.22
CA GLN A 26 -17.64 7.73 -27.67
C GLN A 26 -18.52 8.00 -26.46
N GLY A 27 -18.85 9.28 -26.24
CA GLY A 27 -19.85 9.69 -25.27
C GLY A 27 -21.26 9.34 -25.73
N PHE A 28 -22.05 8.74 -24.86
CA PHE A 28 -23.46 8.39 -25.09
C PHE A 28 -24.32 9.63 -24.93
N GLN A 29 -25.08 9.99 -25.97
CA GLN A 29 -26.03 11.08 -25.98
C GLN A 29 -27.39 10.59 -25.45
N SER A 30 -27.81 11.09 -24.28
CA SER A 30 -29.20 10.95 -23.82
C SER A 30 -30.04 12.03 -24.50
N GLN A 31 -30.98 11.61 -25.33
CA GLN A 31 -32.06 12.47 -25.81
C GLN A 31 -33.07 12.65 -24.69
N ASN A 32 -33.12 13.82 -24.08
CA ASN A 32 -34.34 14.46 -23.61
C ASN A 32 -34.06 15.94 -23.37
N SER A 33 -34.52 16.75 -24.27
CA SER A 33 -34.49 18.20 -24.25
C SER A 33 -35.71 18.72 -23.49
N SER A 34 -35.50 19.37 -22.35
CA SER A 34 -36.24 20.59 -21.97
C SER A 34 -35.65 21.17 -20.69
N CYS A 35 -35.29 22.47 -20.76
CA CYS A 35 -34.96 23.39 -19.69
C CYS A 35 -33.74 23.04 -18.82
N LEU A 36 -32.59 23.68 -19.11
CA LEU A 36 -31.68 24.06 -18.03
C LEU A 36 -30.93 25.34 -18.39
N HIS A 37 -31.16 26.34 -17.54
CA HIS A 37 -30.33 27.53 -17.36
C HIS A 37 -28.90 27.09 -16.97
N GLU A 38 -27.93 27.86 -17.45
CA GLU A 38 -26.54 27.81 -17.01
C GLU A 38 -26.46 27.97 -15.50
N ASN A 39 -25.83 26.99 -14.82
CA ASN A 39 -24.86 27.16 -13.73
C ASN A 39 -24.63 25.84 -13.03
N ASP A 40 -23.36 25.51 -12.82
CA ASP A 40 -22.81 24.54 -11.88
C ASP A 40 -23.10 23.03 -12.12
N PHE A 41 -22.26 22.42 -12.93
CA PHE A 41 -22.12 20.99 -12.99
C PHE A 41 -21.32 20.50 -11.76
N ASP A 42 -21.99 20.36 -10.62
CA ASP A 42 -21.39 19.82 -9.40
C ASP A 42 -21.42 18.27 -9.40
N LEU A 43 -20.28 17.68 -9.76
CA LEU A 43 -20.03 16.23 -9.66
C LEU A 43 -20.09 15.71 -8.22
N GLY A 44 -19.98 16.57 -7.22
CA GLY A 44 -20.04 16.21 -5.79
C GLY A 44 -21.39 15.68 -5.36
N ASN A 45 -22.48 16.17 -5.95
CA ASN A 45 -23.84 15.74 -5.60
C ASN A 45 -24.27 14.38 -6.18
N LEU A 46 -23.58 13.89 -7.24
CA LEU A 46 -23.86 12.55 -7.79
C LEU A 46 -23.25 11.42 -6.94
N VAL A 47 -22.16 11.71 -6.25
CA VAL A 47 -21.42 10.70 -5.46
C VAL A 47 -22.04 10.48 -4.07
N SER A 48 -22.64 11.54 -3.47
CA SER A 48 -23.14 11.44 -2.08
C SER A 48 -24.51 10.74 -1.92
N LYS A 49 -25.28 10.57 -2.98
CA LYS A 49 -26.65 9.99 -2.91
C LYS A 49 -26.75 8.48 -3.05
N ASN A 50 -25.67 7.76 -3.39
CA ASN A 50 -25.72 6.31 -3.70
C ASN A 50 -25.04 5.38 -2.68
N CYS A 51 -24.72 5.85 -1.50
CA CYS A 51 -24.03 5.03 -0.47
C CYS A 51 -25.04 4.26 0.44
N GLY A 52 -26.12 3.69 -0.10
CA GLY A 52 -27.10 3.05 0.79
C GLY A 52 -28.07 2.04 0.18
N GLN A 53 -27.98 1.65 -1.08
CA GLN A 53 -28.93 0.70 -1.66
C GLN A 53 -28.30 -0.62 -2.10
N ARG A 54 -28.78 -1.72 -1.52
CA ARG A 54 -28.55 -3.11 -1.95
C ARG A 54 -29.02 -3.28 -3.40
N PHE A 55 -28.11 -3.47 -4.32
CA PHE A 55 -28.45 -3.75 -5.71
C PHE A 55 -28.74 -5.23 -5.93
N SER A 56 -29.90 -5.50 -6.50
CA SER A 56 -30.33 -6.79 -7.01
C SER A 56 -29.55 -7.16 -8.28
N LYS A 57 -29.34 -8.45 -8.45
CA LYS A 57 -28.63 -9.14 -9.53
C LYS A 57 -29.29 -8.91 -10.88
N GLN A 58 -28.79 -7.95 -11.70
CA GLN A 58 -28.87 -7.94 -13.17
C GLN A 58 -28.52 -6.55 -13.73
N GLU A 59 -27.20 -6.22 -13.72
CA GLU A 59 -26.73 -5.03 -14.42
C GLU A 59 -25.65 -5.41 -15.43
N GLY A 60 -25.74 -4.85 -16.64
CA GLY A 60 -24.87 -5.16 -17.78
C GLY A 60 -23.39 -4.86 -17.50
N SER A 61 -22.49 -5.57 -18.19
CA SER A 61 -21.03 -5.48 -17.95
C SER A 61 -20.44 -4.06 -18.04
N GLY A 62 -21.06 -3.17 -18.83
CA GLY A 62 -20.63 -1.77 -18.97
C GLY A 62 -20.86 -0.94 -17.70
N MET A 63 -21.99 -1.11 -17.01
CA MET A 63 -22.33 -0.40 -15.79
C MET A 63 -21.39 -0.78 -14.63
N ARG A 64 -20.90 -2.02 -14.61
CA ARG A 64 -19.90 -2.47 -13.62
C ARG A 64 -18.53 -1.83 -13.78
N ILE A 65 -18.12 -1.52 -15.04
CA ILE A 65 -16.83 -0.87 -15.29
C ILE A 65 -16.89 0.60 -14.86
N VAL A 66 -17.98 1.30 -15.20
CA VAL A 66 -18.18 2.69 -14.79
C VAL A 66 -18.21 2.81 -13.27
N GLN A 67 -18.96 1.95 -12.58
CA GLN A 67 -19.01 1.93 -11.12
C GLN A 67 -17.63 1.68 -10.51
N TYR A 68 -16.88 0.74 -11.05
CA TYR A 68 -15.52 0.46 -10.61
C TYR A 68 -14.60 1.69 -10.73
N VAL A 69 -14.66 2.41 -11.85
CA VAL A 69 -13.88 3.65 -12.06
C VAL A 69 -14.28 4.72 -11.06
N LEU A 70 -15.57 4.88 -10.79
CA LEU A 70 -16.07 5.84 -9.80
C LEU A 70 -15.63 5.48 -8.37
N ASP A 71 -15.63 4.20 -8.02
CA ASP A 71 -15.15 3.71 -6.72
C ASP A 71 -13.65 3.99 -6.54
N GLU A 72 -12.82 3.78 -7.59
CA GLU A 72 -11.38 4.10 -7.56
C GLU A 72 -11.13 5.62 -7.43
N ILE A 73 -11.90 6.44 -8.14
CA ILE A 73 -11.81 7.92 -8.02
C ILE A 73 -12.14 8.35 -6.60
N SER A 74 -13.22 7.81 -6.03
CA SER A 74 -13.62 8.12 -4.66
C SER A 74 -12.56 7.70 -3.64
N LEU A 75 -11.99 6.51 -3.81
CA LEU A 75 -10.95 5.96 -2.94
C LEU A 75 -9.69 6.86 -2.93
N ILE A 76 -9.22 7.26 -4.12
CA ILE A 76 -8.02 8.10 -4.24
C ILE A 76 -8.27 9.47 -3.59
N ARG A 77 -9.44 10.09 -3.82
CA ARG A 77 -9.81 11.36 -3.19
C ARG A 77 -9.94 11.30 -1.67
N GLU A 78 -10.42 10.18 -1.14
CA GLU A 78 -10.51 9.97 0.31
C GLU A 78 -9.13 9.80 0.95
N ARG A 79 -8.19 9.19 0.22
CA ARG A 79 -6.88 8.81 0.74
C ARG A 79 -5.81 9.90 0.56
N ASP A 80 -5.91 10.72 -0.47
CA ASP A 80 -4.95 11.77 -0.76
C ASP A 80 -5.56 13.16 -0.57
N PRO A 81 -5.17 13.88 0.51
CA PRO A 81 -5.65 15.23 0.79
C PRO A 81 -5.12 16.29 -0.21
N ALA A 82 -4.13 15.96 -1.05
CA ALA A 82 -3.55 16.90 -2.02
C ALA A 82 -4.44 17.10 -3.26
N ILE A 83 -5.47 16.27 -3.46
CA ILE A 83 -6.36 16.35 -4.62
C ILE A 83 -7.37 17.49 -4.48
N ASN A 84 -7.27 18.46 -5.38
CA ASN A 84 -8.19 19.58 -5.46
C ASN A 84 -9.36 19.35 -6.45
N SER A 85 -9.16 18.52 -7.47
CA SER A 85 -10.15 18.25 -8.51
C SER A 85 -10.26 16.76 -8.83
N PRO A 86 -11.47 16.20 -9.07
CA PRO A 86 -11.65 14.81 -9.51
C PRO A 86 -10.86 14.46 -10.78
N ALA A 87 -10.59 15.43 -11.64
CA ALA A 87 -9.82 15.24 -12.86
C ALA A 87 -8.33 14.93 -12.58
N GLU A 88 -7.80 15.38 -11.44
CA GLU A 88 -6.42 15.11 -11.06
C GLU A 88 -6.15 13.62 -10.83
N VAL A 89 -7.18 12.83 -10.47
CA VAL A 89 -7.05 11.37 -10.30
C VAL A 89 -6.48 10.70 -11.55
N PHE A 90 -6.79 11.21 -12.75
CA PHE A 90 -6.27 10.66 -14.01
C PHE A 90 -4.76 10.92 -14.20
N LEU A 91 -4.16 11.81 -13.40
CA LEU A 91 -2.72 12.04 -13.39
C LEU A 91 -1.98 11.06 -12.47
N TYR A 92 -2.69 10.35 -11.62
CA TYR A 92 -2.10 9.40 -10.67
C TYR A 92 -1.67 8.10 -11.35
N PRO A 93 -0.39 7.72 -11.26
CA PRO A 93 0.09 6.46 -11.84
C PRO A 93 -0.64 5.23 -11.29
N CYS A 94 -1.02 5.25 -10.00
CA CYS A 94 -1.72 4.15 -9.34
C CYS A 94 -3.09 3.86 -9.98
N PHE A 95 -3.86 4.90 -10.35
CA PHE A 95 -5.14 4.74 -11.03
C PHE A 95 -5.00 3.86 -12.29
N TRP A 96 -4.04 4.20 -13.15
CA TRP A 96 -3.76 3.44 -14.37
C TRP A 96 -3.20 2.06 -14.09
N ALA A 97 -2.31 1.93 -13.10
CA ALA A 97 -1.72 0.65 -12.74
C ALA A 97 -2.79 -0.35 -12.28
N VAL A 98 -3.71 0.06 -11.41
CA VAL A 98 -4.77 -0.81 -10.90
C VAL A 98 -5.80 -1.11 -11.99
N LEU A 99 -6.20 -0.13 -12.79
CA LEU A 99 -7.16 -0.32 -13.89
C LEU A 99 -6.65 -1.35 -14.92
N TRP A 100 -5.42 -1.18 -15.40
CA TRP A 100 -4.81 -2.11 -16.36
C TRP A 100 -4.51 -3.48 -15.76
N TYR A 101 -4.12 -3.53 -14.48
CA TYR A 101 -3.99 -4.79 -13.76
C TYR A 101 -5.32 -5.59 -13.76
N ARG A 102 -6.46 -4.95 -13.47
CA ARG A 102 -7.76 -5.66 -13.49
C ARG A 102 -8.08 -6.27 -14.86
N LEU A 103 -7.74 -5.59 -15.94
CA LEU A 103 -7.88 -6.13 -17.30
C LEU A 103 -6.90 -7.30 -17.53
N ALA A 104 -5.63 -7.12 -17.20
CA ALA A 104 -4.59 -8.15 -17.34
C ALA A 104 -4.94 -9.40 -16.52
N HIS A 105 -5.45 -9.23 -15.29
CA HIS A 105 -5.89 -10.33 -14.43
C HIS A 105 -7.03 -11.15 -15.06
N ARG A 106 -8.03 -10.47 -15.65
CA ARG A 106 -9.11 -11.16 -16.39
C ARG A 106 -8.59 -12.01 -17.56
N LEU A 107 -7.60 -11.51 -18.28
CA LEU A 107 -6.95 -12.27 -19.37
C LEU A 107 -6.13 -13.45 -18.81
N TYR A 108 -5.44 -13.26 -17.71
CA TYR A 108 -4.69 -14.29 -17.01
C TYR A 108 -5.59 -15.44 -16.57
N LEU A 109 -6.74 -15.15 -15.97
CA LEU A 109 -7.75 -16.15 -15.60
C LEU A 109 -8.32 -16.91 -16.80
N LYS A 110 -8.37 -16.27 -17.98
CA LYS A 110 -8.72 -16.92 -19.24
C LYS A 110 -7.55 -17.66 -19.92
N LYS A 111 -6.44 -17.88 -19.17
CA LYS A 111 -5.21 -18.53 -19.66
C LYS A 111 -4.52 -17.84 -20.83
N ARG A 112 -4.82 -16.56 -21.08
CA ARG A 112 -4.16 -15.74 -22.10
C ARG A 112 -2.91 -15.06 -21.52
N TYR A 113 -1.96 -15.87 -21.07
CA TYR A 113 -0.81 -15.42 -20.27
C TYR A 113 0.07 -14.38 -20.97
N PHE A 114 0.37 -14.58 -22.28
CA PHE A 114 1.21 -13.63 -23.02
C PHE A 114 0.57 -12.24 -23.08
N ALA A 115 -0.71 -12.15 -23.47
CA ALA A 115 -1.42 -10.87 -23.55
C ALA A 115 -1.54 -10.19 -22.16
N ALA A 116 -1.80 -10.98 -21.12
CA ALA A 116 -1.85 -10.49 -19.75
C ALA A 116 -0.49 -9.90 -19.30
N ARG A 117 0.62 -10.60 -19.57
CA ARG A 117 1.98 -10.12 -19.26
C ARG A 117 2.37 -8.91 -20.11
N MET A 118 2.00 -8.86 -21.38
CA MET A 118 2.26 -7.71 -22.23
C MET A 118 1.61 -6.44 -21.64
N ILE A 119 0.33 -6.51 -21.26
CA ILE A 119 -0.36 -5.39 -20.60
C ILE A 119 0.35 -4.99 -19.32
N SER A 120 0.66 -5.95 -18.44
CA SER A 120 1.35 -5.71 -17.17
C SER A 120 2.69 -4.99 -17.40
N GLN A 121 3.52 -5.45 -18.33
CA GLN A 121 4.82 -4.84 -18.62
C GLN A 121 4.72 -3.45 -19.27
N CYS A 122 3.76 -3.25 -20.17
CA CYS A 122 3.48 -1.92 -20.73
C CYS A 122 3.04 -0.94 -19.65
N THR A 123 2.21 -1.39 -18.71
CA THR A 123 1.76 -0.58 -17.58
C THR A 123 2.92 -0.24 -16.65
N ALA A 124 3.74 -1.23 -16.30
CA ALA A 124 4.92 -1.01 -15.44
C ALA A 124 5.89 0.02 -16.01
N ARG A 125 6.15 -0.02 -17.32
CA ARG A 125 7.02 0.96 -18.00
C ARG A 125 6.46 2.39 -17.94
N ARG A 126 5.13 2.56 -17.97
CA ARG A 126 4.47 3.87 -17.97
C ARG A 126 4.26 4.44 -16.56
N THR A 127 3.98 3.58 -15.59
CA THR A 127 3.59 3.98 -14.24
C THR A 127 4.68 3.81 -13.19
N GLY A 128 5.72 3.03 -13.52
CA GLY A 128 6.73 2.62 -12.54
C GLY A 128 6.22 1.59 -11.51
N ILE A 129 5.02 1.02 -11.73
CA ILE A 129 4.35 0.07 -10.82
C ILE A 129 4.22 -1.26 -11.53
N GLU A 130 4.90 -2.29 -11.04
CA GLU A 130 4.79 -3.65 -11.58
C GLU A 130 3.82 -4.49 -10.75
N ILE A 131 2.70 -4.89 -11.37
CA ILE A 131 1.76 -5.84 -10.79
C ILE A 131 1.67 -7.05 -11.71
N HIS A 132 2.04 -8.23 -11.19
CA HIS A 132 1.90 -9.46 -11.95
C HIS A 132 0.40 -9.79 -12.14
N PRO A 133 -0.06 -10.15 -13.36
CA PRO A 133 -1.48 -10.39 -13.60
C PRO A 133 -2.06 -11.60 -12.85
N GLY A 134 -1.22 -12.49 -12.33
CA GLY A 134 -1.64 -13.60 -11.48
C GLY A 134 -1.93 -13.23 -10.02
N ALA A 135 -1.47 -12.07 -9.56
CA ALA A 135 -1.74 -11.60 -8.19
C ALA A 135 -3.27 -11.49 -7.95
N LYS A 136 -3.69 -11.69 -6.71
CA LYS A 136 -5.08 -11.49 -6.27
C LYS A 136 -5.15 -10.26 -5.39
N ILE A 137 -5.95 -9.28 -5.76
CA ILE A 137 -6.05 -8.00 -5.05
C ILE A 137 -7.52 -7.71 -4.74
N GLY A 138 -7.82 -7.47 -3.47
CA GLY A 138 -9.13 -7.14 -2.95
C GLY A 138 -9.63 -5.75 -3.35
N LYS A 139 -10.62 -5.24 -2.60
CA LYS A 139 -11.23 -3.92 -2.79
C LYS A 139 -10.48 -2.86 -1.97
N GLY A 140 -10.63 -1.58 -2.36
CA GLY A 140 -10.01 -0.48 -1.61
C GLY A 140 -8.48 -0.52 -1.60
N PHE A 141 -7.87 -1.10 -2.63
CA PHE A 141 -6.43 -1.18 -2.77
C PHE A 141 -5.89 0.16 -3.30
N PHE A 142 -4.99 0.77 -2.55
CA PHE A 142 -4.42 2.07 -2.88
C PHE A 142 -2.88 2.01 -2.91
N ILE A 143 -2.29 2.66 -3.90
CA ILE A 143 -0.84 2.83 -4.00
C ILE A 143 -0.54 4.32 -4.02
N ASP A 144 0.12 4.81 -2.98
CA ASP A 144 0.57 6.19 -2.91
C ASP A 144 1.94 6.35 -3.57
N HIS A 145 2.10 7.38 -4.41
CA HIS A 145 3.26 7.66 -5.28
C HIS A 145 3.60 6.53 -6.25
N GLY A 146 3.82 5.32 -5.79
CA GLY A 146 3.86 4.05 -6.52
C GLY A 146 5.16 3.69 -7.24
N HIS A 147 6.07 4.60 -7.52
CA HIS A 147 7.31 4.27 -8.24
C HIS A 147 8.11 3.17 -7.54
N GLY A 148 8.47 2.12 -8.30
CA GLY A 148 9.25 0.99 -7.81
C GLY A 148 8.45 -0.01 -6.96
N VAL A 149 7.12 0.05 -6.96
CA VAL A 149 6.27 -0.99 -6.38
C VAL A 149 6.32 -2.23 -7.26
N VAL A 150 6.56 -3.40 -6.63
CA VAL A 150 6.58 -4.70 -7.30
C VAL A 150 5.68 -5.68 -6.55
N ILE A 151 4.69 -6.23 -7.24
CA ILE A 151 3.76 -7.24 -6.71
C ILE A 151 3.89 -8.52 -7.53
N GLY A 152 4.38 -9.60 -6.89
CA GLY A 152 4.67 -10.86 -7.53
C GLY A 152 3.43 -11.72 -7.83
N GLU A 153 3.62 -12.77 -8.64
CA GLU A 153 2.58 -13.60 -9.25
C GLU A 153 1.56 -14.20 -8.27
N THR A 154 2.05 -14.78 -7.18
CA THR A 154 1.20 -15.49 -6.20
C THR A 154 0.91 -14.65 -4.96
N ALA A 155 1.11 -13.33 -5.02
CA ALA A 155 0.71 -12.42 -3.96
C ALA A 155 -0.81 -12.39 -3.82
N GLU A 156 -1.27 -12.39 -2.57
CA GLU A 156 -2.68 -12.24 -2.22
C GLU A 156 -2.80 -11.02 -1.31
N ILE A 157 -3.66 -10.08 -1.68
CA ILE A 157 -3.83 -8.81 -0.98
C ILE A 157 -5.30 -8.68 -0.63
N GLY A 158 -5.60 -8.49 0.65
CA GLY A 158 -6.95 -8.30 1.15
C GLY A 158 -7.55 -6.95 0.81
N ASP A 159 -8.59 -6.57 1.53
CA ASP A 159 -9.31 -5.31 1.33
C ASP A 159 -8.66 -4.15 2.09
N ASN A 160 -8.80 -2.94 1.55
CA ASN A 160 -8.32 -1.69 2.17
C ASN A 160 -6.82 -1.67 2.48
N VAL A 161 -6.00 -2.21 1.58
CA VAL A 161 -4.55 -2.23 1.73
C VAL A 161 -3.94 -1.01 1.04
N THR A 162 -3.03 -0.34 1.74
CA THR A 162 -2.25 0.80 1.22
C THR A 162 -0.79 0.42 1.09
N LEU A 163 -0.22 0.66 -0.10
CA LEU A 163 1.21 0.53 -0.37
C LEU A 163 1.80 1.89 -0.71
N TYR A 164 3.04 2.10 -0.33
CA TYR A 164 3.83 3.27 -0.73
C TYR A 164 4.89 2.90 -1.77
N GLN A 165 5.55 3.91 -2.32
CA GLN A 165 6.62 3.75 -3.31
C GLN A 165 7.70 2.77 -2.84
N GLY A 166 8.26 2.02 -3.80
CA GLY A 166 9.37 1.09 -3.56
C GLY A 166 9.02 -0.16 -2.76
N VAL A 167 7.75 -0.40 -2.43
CA VAL A 167 7.31 -1.63 -1.76
C VAL A 167 7.48 -2.83 -2.67
N THR A 168 7.99 -3.93 -2.12
CA THR A 168 8.10 -5.21 -2.83
C THR A 168 7.36 -6.32 -2.09
N LEU A 169 6.39 -6.95 -2.76
CA LEU A 169 5.77 -8.19 -2.34
C LEU A 169 6.37 -9.32 -3.17
N GLY A 170 7.52 -9.85 -2.71
CA GLY A 170 8.43 -10.72 -3.48
C GLY A 170 8.50 -12.15 -2.97
N GLY A 171 9.06 -13.04 -3.79
CA GLY A 171 9.45 -14.39 -3.40
C GLY A 171 10.89 -14.44 -2.90
N THR A 172 11.25 -15.49 -2.14
CA THR A 172 12.60 -15.70 -1.60
C THR A 172 13.40 -16.76 -2.32
N GLY A 173 12.84 -17.48 -3.28
CA GLY A 173 13.53 -18.60 -3.90
C GLY A 173 12.99 -19.02 -5.25
N LYS A 174 13.48 -20.15 -5.74
CA LYS A 174 13.09 -20.79 -7.00
C LYS A 174 11.90 -21.73 -6.85
N GLU A 175 11.15 -21.63 -5.76
CA GLU A 175 10.02 -22.50 -5.47
C GLU A 175 8.89 -22.29 -6.47
N HIS A 176 8.29 -23.39 -6.91
CA HIS A 176 7.07 -23.39 -7.71
C HIS A 176 5.85 -23.29 -6.78
N GLY A 177 4.78 -22.62 -7.23
CA GLY A 177 3.55 -22.43 -6.46
C GLY A 177 3.53 -21.16 -5.62
N LYS A 178 2.95 -21.21 -4.42
CA LYS A 178 2.82 -20.05 -3.51
C LYS A 178 4.19 -19.65 -2.96
N ARG A 179 4.74 -18.53 -3.45
CA ARG A 179 6.06 -18.01 -3.09
C ARG A 179 6.06 -16.52 -2.73
N HIS A 180 4.92 -15.86 -2.88
CA HIS A 180 4.75 -14.44 -2.55
C HIS A 180 3.82 -14.30 -1.34
N PRO A 181 3.88 -13.18 -0.62
CA PRO A 181 3.16 -13.00 0.62
C PRO A 181 1.64 -12.95 0.44
N THR A 182 0.94 -13.26 1.54
CA THR A 182 -0.47 -13.01 1.75
C THR A 182 -0.62 -11.84 2.71
N ILE A 183 -1.28 -10.79 2.27
CA ILE A 183 -1.52 -9.56 3.04
C ILE A 183 -2.99 -9.54 3.46
N GLY A 184 -3.25 -9.39 4.73
CA GLY A 184 -4.60 -9.29 5.29
C GLY A 184 -5.30 -7.97 4.95
N ASN A 185 -6.40 -7.70 5.62
CA ASN A 185 -7.21 -6.50 5.43
C ASN A 185 -6.70 -5.31 6.25
N ASN A 186 -6.95 -4.09 5.78
CA ASN A 186 -6.59 -2.85 6.48
C ASN A 186 -5.07 -2.77 6.81
N VAL A 187 -4.22 -3.25 5.91
CA VAL A 187 -2.77 -3.25 6.09
C VAL A 187 -2.14 -2.06 5.39
N MET A 188 -1.22 -1.38 6.07
CA MET A 188 -0.38 -0.34 5.51
C MET A 188 1.06 -0.81 5.40
N ILE A 189 1.65 -0.68 4.20
CA ILE A 189 3.06 -1.03 3.95
C ILE A 189 3.77 0.22 3.46
N SER A 190 4.63 0.77 4.32
CA SER A 190 5.29 2.05 4.12
C SER A 190 6.41 1.98 3.09
N ALA A 191 6.91 3.17 2.70
CA ALA A 191 7.86 3.37 1.61
C ALA A 191 9.10 2.46 1.72
N GLY A 192 9.47 1.83 0.61
CA GLY A 192 10.66 0.99 0.50
C GLY A 192 10.63 -0.33 1.25
N ALA A 193 9.55 -0.67 1.95
CA ALA A 193 9.46 -1.93 2.69
C ALA A 193 9.44 -3.14 1.75
N LYS A 194 10.05 -4.25 2.19
CA LYS A 194 10.11 -5.52 1.45
C LYS A 194 9.45 -6.62 2.27
N VAL A 195 8.42 -7.25 1.72
CA VAL A 195 7.77 -8.42 2.32
C VAL A 195 8.07 -9.60 1.41
N LEU A 196 8.86 -10.56 1.92
CA LEU A 196 9.47 -11.59 1.09
C LEU A 196 9.11 -13.00 1.57
N GLY A 197 8.75 -13.84 0.61
CA GLY A 197 8.39 -15.24 0.85
C GLY A 197 6.88 -15.48 0.95
N SER A 198 6.50 -16.75 1.11
CA SER A 198 5.11 -17.19 1.27
C SER A 198 4.58 -16.95 2.71
N ILE A 199 4.89 -15.78 3.27
CA ILE A 199 4.50 -15.39 4.63
C ILE A 199 3.15 -14.70 4.65
N THR A 200 2.50 -14.70 5.82
CA THR A 200 1.22 -14.02 6.03
C THR A 200 1.41 -12.81 6.93
N ILE A 201 0.91 -11.67 6.48
CA ILE A 201 0.75 -10.47 7.29
C ILE A 201 -0.73 -10.40 7.70
N GLY A 202 -0.98 -10.42 9.00
CA GLY A 202 -2.35 -10.38 9.53
C GLY A 202 -3.06 -9.05 9.28
N ASP A 203 -4.35 -9.03 9.61
CA ASP A 203 -5.18 -7.82 9.46
C ASP A 203 -4.71 -6.67 10.38
N ASN A 204 -5.00 -5.44 9.97
CA ASN A 204 -4.72 -4.21 10.72
C ASN A 204 -3.22 -4.03 11.07
N CYS A 205 -2.31 -4.50 10.21
CA CYS A 205 -0.88 -4.38 10.43
C CYS A 205 -0.30 -3.12 9.77
N LYS A 206 0.73 -2.54 10.40
CA LYS A 206 1.56 -1.48 9.83
C LYS A 206 2.99 -2.01 9.64
N ILE A 207 3.51 -1.88 8.43
CA ILE A 207 4.91 -2.20 8.12
C ILE A 207 5.67 -0.90 7.91
N GLY A 208 6.66 -0.63 8.75
CA GLY A 208 7.46 0.59 8.74
C GLY A 208 8.29 0.75 7.47
N ALA A 209 8.63 2.00 7.16
CA ALA A 209 9.43 2.33 5.99
C ALA A 209 10.80 1.61 6.02
N GLY A 210 11.25 1.14 4.85
CA GLY A 210 12.53 0.42 4.71
C GLY A 210 12.62 -0.94 5.41
N SER A 211 11.55 -1.43 6.03
CA SER A 211 11.56 -2.71 6.75
C SER A 211 11.67 -3.90 5.81
N VAL A 212 12.36 -4.96 6.24
CA VAL A 212 12.46 -6.23 5.50
C VAL A 212 11.80 -7.34 6.30
N VAL A 213 10.60 -7.73 5.91
CA VAL A 213 9.78 -8.72 6.62
C VAL A 213 9.97 -10.09 6.00
N LEU A 214 10.49 -11.03 6.79
CA LEU A 214 10.83 -12.40 6.38
C LEU A 214 10.06 -13.46 7.18
N LYS A 215 9.25 -13.07 8.15
CA LYS A 215 8.49 -13.96 9.02
C LYS A 215 7.03 -13.54 9.06
N PRO A 216 6.09 -14.46 9.30
CA PRO A 216 4.69 -14.14 9.49
C PRO A 216 4.49 -13.10 10.60
N VAL A 217 3.53 -12.21 10.39
CA VAL A 217 3.19 -11.12 11.32
C VAL A 217 1.76 -11.34 11.83
N PRO A 218 1.55 -11.44 13.15
CA PRO A 218 0.22 -11.56 13.71
C PRO A 218 -0.62 -10.30 13.47
N PRO A 219 -1.95 -10.39 13.47
CA PRO A 219 -2.81 -9.22 13.28
C PRO A 219 -2.60 -8.14 14.35
N ASN A 220 -3.02 -6.92 14.04
CA ASN A 220 -2.92 -5.73 14.90
C ASN A 220 -1.48 -5.39 15.33
N SER A 221 -0.51 -5.62 14.47
CA SER A 221 0.91 -5.47 14.78
C SER A 221 1.58 -4.40 13.95
N THR A 222 2.56 -3.72 14.56
CA THR A 222 3.49 -2.83 13.87
C THR A 222 4.85 -3.50 13.77
N VAL A 223 5.42 -3.54 12.54
CA VAL A 223 6.73 -4.16 12.25
C VAL A 223 7.67 -3.10 11.72
N VAL A 224 8.90 -3.06 12.22
CA VAL A 224 9.96 -2.16 11.73
C VAL A 224 11.32 -2.86 11.73
N GLY A 225 12.24 -2.34 10.93
CA GLY A 225 13.66 -2.72 10.92
C GLY A 225 14.05 -3.77 9.88
N VAL A 226 15.35 -4.07 9.85
CA VAL A 226 16.00 -5.05 8.96
C VAL A 226 16.89 -5.98 9.80
N PRO A 227 16.48 -7.23 10.03
CA PRO A 227 15.20 -7.84 9.68
C PRO A 227 14.04 -7.25 10.50
N GLY A 228 12.82 -7.26 9.90
CA GLY A 228 11.61 -6.73 10.52
C GLY A 228 11.24 -7.44 11.82
N ARG A 229 10.99 -6.66 12.89
CA ARG A 229 10.55 -7.14 14.20
C ARG A 229 9.23 -6.49 14.57
N VAL A 230 8.34 -7.27 15.20
CA VAL A 230 7.11 -6.72 15.78
C VAL A 230 7.47 -5.86 16.99
N VAL A 231 7.18 -4.58 16.93
CA VAL A 231 7.51 -3.60 18.00
C VAL A 231 6.28 -3.14 18.78
N LYS A 232 5.10 -3.24 18.20
CA LYS A 232 3.84 -2.94 18.83
C LYS A 232 2.80 -3.99 18.44
N ARG A 233 2.01 -4.43 19.42
CA ARG A 233 0.88 -5.32 19.24
C ARG A 233 -0.24 -4.78 20.12
N ASP A 234 -1.11 -3.98 19.51
CA ASP A 234 -2.28 -3.42 20.17
C ASP A 234 -3.54 -3.81 19.43
N ASN A 235 -4.60 -4.05 20.16
CA ASN A 235 -5.95 -4.25 19.64
C ASN A 235 -6.58 -2.96 19.11
N VAL A 236 -5.81 -1.90 18.86
CA VAL A 236 -6.31 -0.65 18.31
C VAL A 236 -6.54 -0.85 16.82
N ARG A 237 -7.79 -0.76 16.40
CA ARG A 237 -8.12 -0.64 14.97
C ARG A 237 -7.36 0.56 14.43
N LEU A 238 -6.52 0.33 13.41
CA LEU A 238 -5.94 1.43 12.65
C LEU A 238 -7.09 2.11 11.89
N PRO A 239 -7.27 3.43 12.00
CA PRO A 239 -8.17 4.15 11.12
C PRO A 239 -7.76 3.88 9.66
N GLN A 240 -8.72 3.67 8.78
CA GLN A 240 -8.45 3.44 7.35
C GLN A 240 -7.68 4.61 6.69
N THR A 241 -7.70 5.77 7.32
CA THR A 241 -7.07 7.02 6.86
C THR A 241 -5.76 7.36 7.58
N ASP A 242 -5.29 6.54 8.52
CA ASP A 242 -4.05 6.83 9.25
C ASP A 242 -2.83 6.46 8.39
N LEU A 243 -2.28 7.47 7.74
CA LEU A 243 -1.10 7.41 6.87
C LEU A 243 0.21 7.78 7.60
N ASP A 244 0.22 7.78 8.93
CA ASP A 244 1.39 8.13 9.72
C ASP A 244 2.53 7.14 9.52
N GLN A 245 3.59 7.60 8.86
CA GLN A 245 4.83 6.86 8.61
C GLN A 245 5.98 7.31 9.53
N VAL A 246 5.80 8.37 10.30
CA VAL A 246 6.87 9.06 11.05
C VAL A 246 6.96 8.57 12.49
N HIS A 247 5.82 8.38 13.18
CA HIS A 247 5.79 8.03 14.60
C HIS A 247 5.80 6.51 14.83
N MET A 248 6.67 5.79 14.12
CA MET A 248 6.86 4.36 14.34
C MET A 248 7.94 4.10 15.38
N PRO A 249 7.72 3.17 16.34
CA PRO A 249 8.72 2.87 17.36
C PRO A 249 9.98 2.26 16.70
N ASP A 250 11.15 2.74 17.10
CA ASP A 250 12.44 2.20 16.66
C ASP A 250 12.85 1.04 17.58
N PRO A 251 12.92 -0.21 17.07
CA PRO A 251 13.29 -1.37 17.88
C PRO A 251 14.76 -1.35 18.31
N VAL A 252 15.63 -0.74 17.52
CA VAL A 252 17.07 -0.64 17.83
C VAL A 252 17.26 0.32 19.02
N LEU A 253 16.53 1.42 19.04
CA LEU A 253 16.60 2.37 20.14
C LEU A 253 16.11 1.73 21.44
N ALA A 254 15.01 0.96 21.40
CA ALA A 254 14.50 0.23 22.54
C ALA A 254 15.49 -0.84 23.06
N ASP A 255 16.12 -1.61 22.17
CA ASP A 255 17.15 -2.59 22.51
C ASP A 255 18.38 -1.89 23.16
N ILE A 256 18.80 -0.73 22.65
CA ILE A 256 19.90 0.08 23.20
C ILE A 256 19.54 0.59 24.60
N GLU A 257 18.34 1.07 24.82
CA GLU A 257 17.91 1.52 26.15
C GLU A 257 17.87 0.38 27.16
N GLN A 258 17.43 -0.80 26.74
CA GLN A 258 17.45 -1.99 27.58
C GLN A 258 18.89 -2.42 27.93
N LEU A 259 19.80 -2.41 26.97
CA LEU A 259 21.22 -2.70 27.20
C LEU A 259 21.85 -1.69 28.16
N LYS A 260 21.57 -0.40 28.02
CA LYS A 260 22.05 0.65 28.94
C LYS A 260 21.59 0.37 30.38
N LYS A 261 20.33 -0.02 30.57
CA LYS A 261 19.80 -0.39 31.90
C LYS A 261 20.49 -1.61 32.48
N GLN A 262 20.74 -2.64 31.68
CA GLN A 262 21.47 -3.84 32.10
C GLN A 262 22.92 -3.52 32.47
N TYR A 263 23.60 -2.73 31.65
CA TYR A 263 24.96 -2.28 31.91
C TYR A 263 25.08 -1.49 33.22
N ALA A 264 24.16 -0.54 33.47
CA ALA A 264 24.15 0.23 34.71
C ALA A 264 23.96 -0.67 35.94
N LYS A 265 23.10 -1.69 35.86
CA LYS A 265 22.92 -2.68 36.92
C LYS A 265 24.20 -3.49 37.17
N LEU A 266 24.84 -3.95 36.12
CA LEU A 266 26.08 -4.72 36.20
C LEU A 266 27.20 -3.88 36.82
N TYR A 267 27.34 -2.63 36.39
CA TYR A 267 28.32 -1.68 36.92
C TYR A 267 28.15 -1.48 38.45
N GLN A 268 26.93 -1.28 38.93
CA GLN A 268 26.63 -1.18 40.34
C GLN A 268 26.99 -2.45 41.16
N MET A 269 26.76 -3.64 40.57
CA MET A 269 27.13 -4.90 41.20
C MET A 269 28.65 -5.06 41.35
N VAL A 270 29.39 -4.71 40.29
CA VAL A 270 30.85 -4.75 40.29
C VAL A 270 31.42 -3.77 41.34
N GLU A 271 30.92 -2.54 41.39
CA GLU A 271 31.34 -1.52 42.37
C GLU A 271 31.10 -1.96 43.82
N LYS A 272 29.91 -2.51 44.09
CA LYS A 272 29.59 -3.09 45.42
C LYS A 272 30.52 -4.26 45.77
N SER A 273 30.87 -5.12 44.80
CA SER A 273 31.79 -6.23 45.02
C SER A 273 33.21 -5.74 45.33
N GLN A 274 33.69 -4.73 44.58
CA GLN A 274 35.00 -4.15 44.82
C GLN A 274 35.06 -3.49 46.22
N MET A 275 34.06 -2.75 46.65
CA MET A 275 33.99 -2.17 47.97
C MET A 275 34.00 -3.24 49.07
N LYS A 276 33.28 -4.35 48.87
CA LYS A 276 33.29 -5.47 49.83
C LYS A 276 34.69 -6.10 49.95
N THR A 277 35.37 -6.25 48.84
CA THR A 277 36.71 -6.82 48.78
C THR A 277 37.72 -5.89 49.45
N LYS A 278 37.62 -4.56 49.22
CA LYS A 278 38.46 -3.56 49.88
C LYS A 278 38.27 -3.57 51.41
N ARG A 279 37.02 -3.59 51.87
CA ARG A 279 36.71 -3.66 53.31
C ARG A 279 37.19 -4.97 53.96
N ARG A 280 37.17 -6.12 53.23
CA ARG A 280 37.76 -7.37 53.73
C ARG A 280 39.27 -7.26 53.90
N LYS A 281 39.96 -6.73 52.89
CA LYS A 281 41.42 -6.53 52.95
C LYS A 281 41.81 -5.62 54.10
N GLU A 282 41.12 -4.53 54.31
CA GLU A 282 41.35 -3.59 55.42
C GLU A 282 41.14 -4.25 56.80
N LYS A 283 40.12 -5.13 56.94
CA LYS A 283 39.89 -5.87 58.20
C LYS A 283 41.00 -6.88 58.46
N THR A 284 41.42 -7.64 57.43
CA THR A 284 42.48 -8.63 57.56
C THR A 284 43.81 -7.93 57.90
N TRP A 285 44.12 -6.79 57.29
CA TRP A 285 45.32 -5.99 57.60
C TRP A 285 45.33 -5.54 59.08
N LYS A 286 44.21 -5.04 59.62
CA LYS A 286 44.10 -4.61 61.00
C LYS A 286 44.21 -5.75 62.02
N SER A 287 43.81 -6.97 61.66
CA SER A 287 43.96 -8.15 62.53
C SER A 287 45.35 -8.78 62.53
N THR A 288 46.23 -8.42 61.58
CA THR A 288 47.62 -8.94 61.50
C THR A 288 48.63 -8.05 62.24
N ILE A 289 48.23 -6.82 62.61
CA ILE A 289 49.10 -5.84 63.26
C ILE A 289 48.91 -5.87 64.83
N HIS A 290 47.92 -6.59 65.35
CA HIS A 290 47.74 -6.84 66.78
C HIS A 290 48.01 -8.31 67.10
#